data_8c59359099a3fb33f133181831622a0e
#
_entry.id   8c59359099a3fb33f133181831622a0e
#
_cell.length_a   1.000
_cell.length_b   1.000
_cell.length_c   1.000
_cell.angle_alpha   90.00
_cell.angle_beta   90.00
_cell.angle_gamma   90.00
#
_symmetry.space_group_name_H-M   'P 1'
#
loop_
_entity.id
_entity.type
_entity.pdbx_description
1 polymer ?
#
loop_
_entity_poly.entity_id
_entity_poly.type
_entity_poly.pdbx_seq_one_letter_code
_entity_poly.pdbx_strand_id
1 'polypeptide(L)'
;MYYTLIDRLTAAGYEHYEISNFARPGYRSRHNSSYWNGTPYIGLGAAAHSYDVRSRSWNVADINAYIEGIEQGERRYEEELLDDDTRYNDTITVGLRTCEGISLDTLSKKHKDYCIKNARRYLDDELLEIVDQHLRLTRSGLFVSDMVMSDLMMV
;
A
#
# COMPACT_ATOMS: atom_id res chain seq x y z
N MET A 1 -14.89 -16.49 9.46
CA MET A 1 -15.08 -16.52 7.98
C MET A 1 -13.78 -16.20 7.24
N TYR A 2 -13.07 -15.11 7.55
CA TYR A 2 -11.82 -14.73 6.87
C TYR A 2 -10.71 -15.79 6.96
N TYR A 3 -10.39 -16.30 8.16
CA TYR A 3 -9.41 -17.38 8.32
C TYR A 3 -9.80 -18.67 7.57
N THR A 4 -11.08 -19.01 7.56
CA THR A 4 -11.58 -20.17 6.81
C THR A 4 -11.33 -19.99 5.30
N LEU A 5 -11.47 -18.75 4.78
CA LEU A 5 -11.17 -18.43 3.40
C LEU A 5 -9.67 -18.63 3.11
N ILE A 6 -8.80 -18.04 3.95
CA ILE A 6 -7.35 -18.20 3.83
C ILE A 6 -6.99 -19.69 3.80
N ASP A 7 -7.46 -20.46 4.79
CA ASP A 7 -7.12 -21.89 4.92
C ASP A 7 -7.57 -22.70 3.70
N ARG A 8 -8.79 -22.47 3.23
CA ARG A 8 -9.33 -23.20 2.06
C ARG A 8 -8.61 -22.85 0.77
N LEU A 9 -8.33 -21.57 0.52
CA LEU A 9 -7.64 -21.14 -0.70
C LEU A 9 -6.18 -21.59 -0.68
N THR A 10 -5.49 -21.49 0.45
CA THR A 10 -4.11 -21.97 0.58
C THR A 10 -4.03 -23.49 0.39
N ALA A 11 -4.96 -24.25 0.99
CA ALA A 11 -5.06 -25.70 0.77
C ALA A 11 -5.35 -26.07 -0.69
N ALA A 12 -6.00 -25.19 -1.45
CA ALA A 12 -6.26 -25.33 -2.87
C ALA A 12 -5.07 -24.85 -3.77
N GLY A 13 -3.94 -24.48 -3.17
CA GLY A 13 -2.72 -24.07 -3.87
C GLY A 13 -2.70 -22.61 -4.30
N TYR A 14 -3.48 -21.76 -3.66
CA TYR A 14 -3.42 -20.31 -3.87
C TYR A 14 -2.46 -19.66 -2.85
N GLU A 15 -1.73 -18.65 -3.28
CA GLU A 15 -0.98 -17.73 -2.44
C GLU A 15 -1.90 -16.62 -1.93
N HIS A 16 -1.88 -16.34 -0.63
CA HIS A 16 -2.47 -15.14 -0.03
C HIS A 16 -1.42 -14.04 -0.06
N TYR A 17 -1.35 -13.26 -1.14
CA TYR A 17 -0.25 -12.34 -1.39
C TYR A 17 -0.53 -10.88 -0.98
N GLU A 18 -1.79 -10.57 -0.67
CA GLU A 18 -2.22 -9.28 -0.12
C GLU A 18 -3.48 -9.51 0.72
N ILE A 19 -3.79 -8.65 1.68
CA ILE A 19 -4.85 -8.80 2.68
C ILE A 19 -6.15 -9.39 2.10
N SER A 20 -6.57 -8.95 0.92
CA SER A 20 -7.83 -9.37 0.26
C SER A 20 -7.63 -10.15 -1.04
N ASN A 21 -6.39 -10.38 -1.47
CA ASN A 21 -6.10 -10.95 -2.77
C ASN A 21 -5.37 -12.29 -2.68
N PHE A 22 -5.86 -13.23 -3.48
CA PHE A 22 -5.31 -14.56 -3.65
C PHE A 22 -5.02 -14.82 -5.12
N ALA A 23 -3.96 -15.56 -5.41
CA ALA A 23 -3.62 -15.97 -6.76
C ALA A 23 -2.95 -17.35 -6.76
N ARG A 24 -3.00 -18.07 -7.88
CA ARG A 24 -2.09 -19.19 -8.08
C ARG A 24 -0.65 -18.69 -8.25
N PRO A 25 0.36 -19.47 -7.89
CA PRO A 25 1.75 -19.11 -8.11
C PRO A 25 2.00 -18.63 -9.54
N GLY A 26 2.60 -17.45 -9.69
CA GLY A 26 2.84 -16.81 -11.00
C GLY A 26 1.65 -16.07 -11.61
N TYR A 27 0.48 -16.04 -10.96
CA TYR A 27 -0.74 -15.40 -11.47
C TYR A 27 -1.22 -14.23 -10.61
N ARG A 28 -0.35 -13.64 -9.78
CA ARG A 28 -0.68 -12.42 -9.05
C ARG A 28 -1.10 -11.31 -10.02
N SER A 29 -2.09 -10.50 -9.63
CA SER A 29 -2.55 -9.37 -10.45
C SER A 29 -1.42 -8.37 -10.67
N ARG A 30 -0.93 -8.24 -11.89
CA ARG A 30 0.13 -7.27 -12.23
C ARG A 30 -0.33 -5.85 -12.02
N HIS A 31 -1.59 -5.56 -12.36
CA HIS A 31 -2.18 -4.24 -12.17
C HIS A 31 -2.25 -3.85 -10.69
N ASN A 32 -2.81 -4.71 -9.83
CA ASN A 32 -2.88 -4.42 -8.40
C ASN A 32 -1.49 -4.34 -7.77
N SER A 33 -0.58 -5.24 -8.14
CA SER A 33 0.78 -5.25 -7.62
C SER A 33 1.55 -3.96 -7.96
N SER A 34 1.23 -3.29 -9.08
CA SER A 34 1.89 -2.03 -9.45
C SER A 34 1.59 -0.90 -8.46
N TYR A 35 0.43 -0.90 -7.83
CA TYR A 35 0.13 0.07 -6.76
C TYR A 35 0.95 -0.19 -5.49
N TRP A 36 1.23 -1.45 -5.18
CA TRP A 36 1.93 -1.82 -3.94
C TRP A 36 3.45 -1.75 -4.04
N ASN A 37 4.00 -1.79 -5.25
CA ASN A 37 5.44 -1.67 -5.48
C ASN A 37 5.90 -0.26 -5.91
N GLY A 38 5.00 0.75 -5.83
CA GLY A 38 5.33 2.13 -6.16
C GLY A 38 5.58 2.40 -7.64
N THR A 39 5.05 1.57 -8.55
CA THR A 39 5.16 1.81 -9.99
C THR A 39 4.39 3.07 -10.38
N PRO A 40 5.01 4.03 -11.09
CA PRO A 40 4.30 5.21 -11.61
C PRO A 40 3.14 4.82 -12.53
N TYR A 41 2.07 5.58 -12.47
CA TYR A 41 0.90 5.37 -13.33
C TYR A 41 0.20 6.68 -13.68
N ILE A 42 -0.53 6.68 -14.78
CA ILE A 42 -1.36 7.79 -15.25
C ILE A 42 -2.83 7.38 -15.14
N GLY A 43 -3.61 8.19 -14.44
CA GLY A 43 -5.06 8.06 -14.36
C GLY A 43 -5.78 8.77 -15.50
N LEU A 44 -6.65 8.07 -16.19
CA LEU A 44 -7.48 8.61 -17.26
C LEU A 44 -8.94 8.65 -16.81
N GLY A 45 -9.58 9.81 -17.01
CA GLY A 45 -10.98 10.04 -16.64
C GLY A 45 -11.12 11.06 -15.49
N ALA A 46 -12.37 11.51 -15.26
CA ALA A 46 -12.70 12.39 -14.13
C ALA A 46 -12.38 11.69 -12.81
N ALA A 47 -11.87 12.43 -11.82
CA ALA A 47 -11.41 11.96 -10.52
C ALA A 47 -10.28 10.91 -10.56
N ALA A 48 -9.73 10.55 -11.73
CA ALA A 48 -8.67 9.56 -11.82
C ALA A 48 -7.35 10.08 -11.25
N HIS A 49 -6.69 9.25 -10.47
CA HIS A 49 -5.41 9.57 -9.83
C HIS A 49 -4.24 9.14 -10.71
N SER A 50 -3.16 9.92 -10.65
CA SER A 50 -1.85 9.61 -11.23
C SER A 50 -0.80 9.66 -10.13
N TYR A 51 0.29 8.92 -10.32
CA TYR A 51 1.41 8.87 -9.40
C TYR A 51 2.73 8.81 -10.19
N ASP A 52 3.71 9.64 -9.82
CA ASP A 52 5.00 9.73 -10.49
C ASP A 52 6.21 9.54 -9.56
N VAL A 53 6.00 8.97 -8.35
CA VAL A 53 6.98 8.78 -7.27
C VAL A 53 7.22 10.04 -6.45
N ARG A 54 7.16 11.23 -7.05
CA ARG A 54 7.42 12.52 -6.38
C ARG A 54 6.15 13.25 -6.03
N SER A 55 5.11 13.01 -6.82
CA SER A 55 3.82 13.65 -6.64
C SER A 55 2.67 12.67 -6.86
N ARG A 56 1.54 13.03 -6.34
CA ARG A 56 0.22 12.49 -6.66
C ARG A 56 -0.61 13.59 -7.31
N SER A 57 -1.32 13.26 -8.36
CA SER A 57 -2.28 14.20 -8.95
C SER A 57 -3.60 13.50 -9.22
N TRP A 58 -4.68 14.25 -9.20
CA TRP A 58 -6.02 13.74 -9.54
C TRP A 58 -6.75 14.73 -10.43
N ASN A 59 -7.39 14.19 -11.45
CA ASN A 59 -8.18 14.98 -12.36
C ASN A 59 -9.41 15.55 -11.65
N VAL A 60 -9.93 16.68 -12.12
CA VAL A 60 -11.18 17.24 -11.63
C VAL A 60 -12.29 16.19 -11.61
N ALA A 61 -13.07 16.14 -10.49
CA ALA A 61 -14.10 15.11 -10.31
C ALA A 61 -15.35 15.34 -11.16
N ASP A 62 -15.64 16.60 -11.51
CA ASP A 62 -16.77 16.93 -12.38
C ASP A 62 -16.51 16.43 -13.81
N ILE A 63 -17.40 15.57 -14.30
CA ILE A 63 -17.27 14.92 -15.61
C ILE A 63 -17.32 15.94 -16.76
N ASN A 64 -18.19 16.95 -16.67
CA ASN A 64 -18.32 17.95 -17.72
C ASN A 64 -17.09 18.85 -17.77
N ALA A 65 -16.61 19.31 -16.61
CA ALA A 65 -15.38 20.08 -16.51
C ALA A 65 -14.15 19.32 -16.98
N TYR A 66 -14.10 17.99 -16.73
CA TYR A 66 -13.04 17.11 -17.25
C TYR A 66 -13.08 17.04 -18.79
N ILE A 67 -14.25 16.76 -19.38
CA ILE A 67 -14.44 16.65 -20.84
C ILE A 67 -14.07 17.98 -21.51
N GLU A 68 -14.64 19.09 -21.01
CA GLU A 68 -14.36 20.43 -21.54
C GLU A 68 -12.86 20.77 -21.50
N GLY A 69 -12.18 20.47 -20.38
CA GLY A 69 -10.74 20.69 -20.27
C GLY A 69 -9.96 19.89 -21.29
N ILE A 70 -10.27 18.59 -21.46
CA ILE A 70 -9.59 17.74 -22.45
C ILE A 70 -9.84 18.21 -23.88
N GLU A 71 -11.06 18.62 -24.24
CA GLU A 71 -11.40 19.15 -25.57
C GLU A 71 -10.65 20.46 -25.88
N GLN A 72 -10.38 21.26 -24.84
CA GLN A 72 -9.57 22.48 -24.94
C GLN A 72 -8.04 22.22 -24.91
N GLY A 73 -7.60 20.96 -24.74
CA GLY A 73 -6.20 20.61 -24.57
C GLY A 73 -5.61 20.99 -23.20
N GLU A 74 -6.48 21.23 -22.21
CA GLU A 74 -6.13 21.71 -20.89
C GLU A 74 -6.51 20.68 -19.82
N ARG A 75 -5.53 19.99 -19.23
CA ARG A 75 -5.82 19.06 -18.13
C ARG A 75 -6.11 19.87 -16.86
N ARG A 76 -7.33 19.76 -16.35
CA ARG A 76 -7.74 20.34 -15.05
C ARG A 76 -7.51 19.30 -13.96
N TYR A 77 -6.56 19.56 -13.05
CA TYR A 77 -6.14 18.62 -12.01
C TYR A 77 -5.61 19.34 -10.77
N GLU A 78 -5.55 18.63 -9.68
CA GLU A 78 -4.82 19.02 -8.47
C GLU A 78 -3.60 18.13 -8.30
N GLU A 79 -2.57 18.64 -7.61
CA GLU A 79 -1.32 17.93 -7.37
C GLU A 79 -0.86 18.11 -5.93
N GLU A 80 -0.33 17.03 -5.35
CA GLU A 80 0.31 16.97 -4.05
C GLU A 80 1.75 16.51 -4.23
N LEU A 81 2.71 17.30 -3.73
CA LEU A 81 4.11 16.88 -3.67
C LEU A 81 4.32 16.01 -2.42
N LEU A 82 4.93 14.85 -2.61
CA LEU A 82 5.17 13.88 -1.55
C LEU A 82 6.49 14.16 -0.86
N ASP A 83 6.44 14.60 0.39
CA ASP A 83 7.63 14.69 1.24
C ASP A 83 8.09 13.31 1.74
N ASP A 84 9.20 13.28 2.48
CA ASP A 84 9.78 12.02 2.96
C ASP A 84 8.87 11.30 3.97
N ASP A 85 8.15 12.05 4.80
CA ASP A 85 7.26 11.48 5.82
C ASP A 85 5.98 10.93 5.16
N THR A 86 5.44 11.62 4.15
CA THR A 86 4.32 11.11 3.34
C THR A 86 4.72 9.84 2.59
N ARG A 87 5.90 9.80 1.96
CA ARG A 87 6.40 8.58 1.31
C ARG A 87 6.61 7.41 2.29
N TYR A 88 7.06 7.72 3.50
CA TYR A 88 7.14 6.72 4.57
C TYR A 88 5.73 6.18 4.91
N ASN A 89 4.74 7.05 5.10
CA ASN A 89 3.38 6.65 5.41
C ASN A 89 2.75 5.79 4.29
N ASP A 90 3.03 6.13 3.04
CA ASP A 90 2.64 5.29 1.89
C ASP A 90 3.31 3.92 1.96
N THR A 91 4.61 3.87 2.27
CA THR A 91 5.34 2.61 2.42
C THR A 91 4.73 1.72 3.51
N ILE A 92 4.33 2.31 4.66
CA ILE A 92 3.63 1.59 5.73
C ILE A 92 2.30 1.02 5.23
N THR A 93 1.46 1.89 4.65
CA THR A 93 0.10 1.52 4.22
C THR A 93 0.10 0.46 3.14
N VAL A 94 1.01 0.59 2.18
CA VAL A 94 1.08 -0.29 1.02
C VAL A 94 1.83 -1.57 1.35
N GLY A 95 2.99 -1.46 2.03
CA GLY A 95 3.86 -2.60 2.30
C GLY A 95 3.24 -3.61 3.27
N LEU A 96 2.63 -3.15 4.37
CA LEU A 96 1.99 -4.05 5.33
C LEU A 96 0.74 -4.76 4.79
N ARG A 97 0.20 -4.33 3.65
CA ARG A 97 -0.88 -5.08 2.99
C ARG A 97 -0.40 -6.34 2.29
N THR A 98 0.87 -6.41 1.94
CA THR A 98 1.45 -7.52 1.17
C THR A 98 2.10 -8.56 2.08
N CYS A 99 2.18 -9.78 1.61
CA CYS A 99 2.86 -10.86 2.35
C CYS A 99 4.38 -10.66 2.43
N GLU A 100 4.96 -9.84 1.57
CA GLU A 100 6.36 -9.45 1.60
C GLU A 100 6.67 -8.47 2.74
N GLY A 101 5.70 -7.60 3.08
CA GLY A 101 5.88 -6.58 4.10
C GLY A 101 6.78 -5.42 3.66
N ILE A 102 7.32 -4.70 4.62
CA ILE A 102 8.16 -3.52 4.44
C ILE A 102 9.62 -3.90 4.63
N SER A 103 10.47 -3.63 3.63
CA SER A 103 11.92 -3.78 3.80
C SER A 103 12.47 -2.67 4.70
N LEU A 104 12.98 -3.03 5.86
CA LEU A 104 13.57 -2.11 6.84
C LEU A 104 14.88 -1.48 6.33
N ASP A 105 15.52 -2.09 5.34
CA ASP A 105 16.77 -1.60 4.77
C ASP A 105 16.56 -0.50 3.73
N THR A 106 15.34 -0.37 3.20
CA THR A 106 14.98 0.72 2.28
C THR A 106 14.58 2.00 3.01
N LEU A 107 14.29 1.93 4.30
CA LEU A 107 13.90 3.08 5.11
C LEU A 107 15.12 3.92 5.49
N SER A 108 14.94 5.26 5.51
CA SER A 108 15.94 6.14 6.11
C SER A 108 16.14 5.78 7.59
N LYS A 109 17.28 6.15 8.16
CA LYS A 109 17.53 5.89 9.60
C LYS A 109 16.43 6.47 10.50
N LYS A 110 15.96 7.71 10.22
CA LYS A 110 14.85 8.35 10.93
C LYS A 110 13.60 7.49 10.91
N HIS A 111 13.21 7.05 9.73
CA HIS A 111 11.98 6.28 9.51
C HIS A 111 12.09 4.86 10.07
N LYS A 112 13.25 4.21 9.93
CA LYS A 112 13.50 2.89 10.52
C LYS A 112 13.40 2.92 12.06
N ASP A 113 14.07 3.89 12.69
CA ASP A 113 14.05 4.04 14.16
C ASP A 113 12.62 4.30 14.66
N TYR A 114 11.88 5.17 13.96
CA TYR A 114 10.49 5.47 14.28
C TYR A 114 9.58 4.23 14.10
N CYS A 115 9.70 3.55 12.96
CA CYS A 115 8.94 2.35 12.64
C CYS A 115 9.14 1.26 13.72
N ILE A 116 10.38 0.91 14.02
CA ILE A 116 10.71 -0.13 15.01
C ILE A 116 10.22 0.26 16.41
N LYS A 117 10.36 1.53 16.79
CA LYS A 117 9.87 2.02 18.09
C LYS A 117 8.35 1.80 18.24
N ASN A 118 7.57 2.18 17.23
CA ASN A 118 6.11 2.06 17.28
C ASN A 118 5.62 0.63 17.01
N ALA A 119 6.38 -0.17 16.25
CA ALA A 119 6.07 -1.58 16.01
C ALA A 119 6.26 -2.48 17.24
N ARG A 120 7.05 -2.04 18.24
CA ARG A 120 7.49 -2.90 19.34
C ARG A 120 6.35 -3.61 20.05
N ARG A 121 5.29 -2.91 20.43
CA ARG A 121 4.12 -3.52 21.08
C ARG A 121 3.45 -4.59 20.20
N TYR A 122 3.39 -4.37 18.90
CA TYR A 122 2.79 -5.32 17.96
C TYR A 122 3.68 -6.53 17.68
N LEU A 123 5.00 -6.37 17.81
CA LEU A 123 5.96 -7.48 17.78
C LEU A 123 5.83 -8.32 19.05
N ASP A 124 5.72 -7.67 20.23
CA ASP A 124 5.54 -8.34 21.52
C ASP A 124 4.18 -9.08 21.59
N ASP A 125 3.14 -8.55 20.96
CA ASP A 125 1.78 -9.14 20.86
C ASP A 125 1.65 -10.15 19.70
N GLU A 126 2.73 -10.46 18.98
CA GLU A 126 2.75 -11.37 17.81
C GLU A 126 1.77 -10.96 16.68
N LEU A 127 1.48 -9.66 16.54
CA LEU A 127 0.68 -9.11 15.44
C LEU A 127 1.54 -8.69 14.25
N LEU A 128 2.81 -8.37 14.52
CA LEU A 128 3.87 -8.14 13.54
C LEU A 128 5.00 -9.13 13.76
N GLU A 129 5.76 -9.40 12.70
CA GLU A 129 7.00 -10.15 12.76
C GLU A 129 8.06 -9.50 11.87
N ILE A 130 9.34 -9.75 12.17
CA ILE A 130 10.44 -9.36 11.30
C ILE A 130 11.11 -10.62 10.78
N VAL A 131 11.10 -10.80 9.45
CA VAL A 131 11.73 -11.93 8.77
C VAL A 131 12.57 -11.38 7.63
N ASP A 132 13.85 -11.74 7.58
CA ASP A 132 14.81 -11.30 6.55
C ASP A 132 14.81 -9.76 6.34
N GLN A 133 14.84 -9.00 7.45
CA GLN A 133 14.76 -7.54 7.44
C GLN A 133 13.45 -6.96 6.87
N HIS A 134 12.40 -7.77 6.76
CA HIS A 134 11.06 -7.30 6.39
C HIS A 134 10.13 -7.33 7.60
N LEU A 135 9.50 -6.20 7.89
CA LEU A 135 8.42 -6.06 8.85
C LEU A 135 7.10 -6.41 8.15
N ARG A 136 6.39 -7.41 8.64
CA ARG A 136 5.13 -7.86 8.04
C ARG A 136 4.09 -8.23 9.08
N LEU A 137 2.82 -8.22 8.68
CA LEU A 137 1.73 -8.69 9.50
C LEU A 137 1.80 -10.21 9.66
N THR A 138 1.59 -10.69 10.89
CA THR A 138 1.30 -12.09 11.14
C THR A 138 -0.15 -12.40 10.73
N ARG A 139 -0.50 -13.68 10.75
CA ARG A 139 -1.89 -14.10 10.55
C ARG A 139 -2.86 -13.41 11.51
N SER A 140 -2.47 -13.24 12.77
CA SER A 140 -3.27 -12.54 13.80
C SER A 140 -3.35 -11.04 13.52
N GLY A 141 -2.25 -10.45 13.05
CA GLY A 141 -2.17 -9.02 12.71
C GLY A 141 -3.07 -8.62 11.54
N LEU A 142 -3.39 -9.53 10.61
CA LEU A 142 -4.28 -9.22 9.48
C LEU A 142 -5.64 -8.66 9.89
N PHE A 143 -6.19 -9.08 11.05
CA PHE A 143 -7.48 -8.60 11.52
C PHE A 143 -7.48 -7.16 12.04
N VAL A 144 -6.34 -6.70 12.48
CA VAL A 144 -6.14 -5.37 13.08
C VAL A 144 -5.20 -4.51 12.23
N SER A 145 -5.04 -4.88 10.97
CA SER A 145 -4.09 -4.26 10.04
C SER A 145 -4.23 -2.75 9.95
N ASP A 146 -5.47 -2.23 9.88
CA ASP A 146 -5.70 -0.79 9.78
C ASP A 146 -5.23 -0.05 11.03
N MET A 147 -5.45 -0.62 12.22
CA MET A 147 -4.95 -0.06 13.48
C MET A 147 -3.43 -0.09 13.51
N VAL A 148 -2.82 -1.22 13.14
CA VAL A 148 -1.35 -1.36 13.09
C VAL A 148 -0.75 -0.34 12.13
N MET A 149 -1.27 -0.25 10.90
CA MET A 149 -0.79 0.72 9.90
C MET A 149 -0.93 2.16 10.40
N SER A 150 -2.10 2.53 10.95
CA SER A 150 -2.35 3.87 11.48
C SER A 150 -1.36 4.28 12.57
N ASP A 151 -1.03 3.38 13.48
CA ASP A 151 -0.11 3.67 14.60
C ASP A 151 1.37 3.72 14.19
N LEU A 152 1.70 3.14 13.04
CA LEU A 152 3.05 3.20 12.47
C LEU A 152 3.27 4.43 11.59
N MET A 153 2.22 5.15 11.19
CA MET A 153 2.33 6.38 10.41
C MET A 153 2.92 7.52 11.24
N MET A 154 3.67 8.40 10.57
CA MET A 154 4.09 9.68 11.12
C MET A 154 2.97 10.71 10.95
N VAL A 155 2.69 11.43 12.03
CA VAL A 155 1.70 12.52 12.10
C VAL A 155 2.43 13.84 12.32
#